data_a812dd94cb1a05ba2e05be9c6f8cf189
#
_entry.id   a812dd94cb1a05ba2e05be9c6f8cf189
#
_cell.length_a   1.000
_cell.length_b   1.000
_cell.length_c   1.000
_cell.angle_alpha   90.00
_cell.angle_beta   90.00
_cell.angle_gamma   90.00
#
_symmetry.space_group_name_H-M   'P 1'
#
loop_
_entity.id
_entity.type
_entity.pdbx_description
1 polymer ?
#
loop_
_entity_poly.entity_id
_entity_poly.type
_entity_poly.pdbx_seq_one_letter_code
_entity_poly.pdbx_strand_id
1 'polypeptide(L)'
;MANFVLVHGAWHGAWCWRHVTESLIRAGHRAHAVTLTGVGERAHLLGPLITLETHITDVIQAIESEEMTEVVLAVHSYAGMLGTAVADRMPGRLAHLVYVDAVVPRPGESWSSTHASATRESRLAAAAASPSYSFPPPDPSVFGLEGADHEWVKRRQTPHPGHTYEAPLDFDPVRVAQVPRTFINCTRPPLATIDVIRTRVTDPKFWDGAWLAGSRVVELATGHDPMISAPQALTQCLCELAGLAAHT
;
A
#
# COMPACT_ATOMS: atom_id res chain seq x y z
N MET A 1 11.19 11.64 17.27
CA MET A 1 11.60 11.43 15.85
C MET A 1 11.23 10.00 15.48
N ALA A 2 10.51 9.78 14.39
CA ALA A 2 10.10 8.44 13.93
C ALA A 2 10.66 8.17 12.53
N ASN A 3 10.78 6.89 12.15
CA ASN A 3 11.19 6.45 10.83
C ASN A 3 9.96 6.02 10.04
N PHE A 4 9.71 6.65 8.90
CA PHE A 4 8.62 6.31 8.00
C PHE A 4 9.15 5.65 6.72
N VAL A 5 8.54 4.53 6.34
CA VAL A 5 8.69 3.94 5.01
C VAL A 5 7.33 3.97 4.32
N LEU A 6 7.27 4.60 3.14
CA LEU A 6 6.03 4.88 2.41
C LEU A 6 6.05 4.08 1.10
N VAL A 7 5.06 3.21 0.91
CA VAL A 7 4.98 2.32 -0.26
C VAL A 7 3.71 2.60 -1.04
N HIS A 8 3.89 2.92 -2.32
CA HIS A 8 2.80 3.28 -3.23
C HIS A 8 1.98 2.06 -3.69
N GLY A 9 0.77 2.31 -4.17
CA GLY A 9 -0.10 1.33 -4.80
C GLY A 9 0.32 0.95 -6.24
N ALA A 10 -0.54 0.21 -6.94
CA ALA A 10 -0.30 -0.15 -8.34
C ALA A 10 -0.17 1.11 -9.22
N TRP A 11 0.58 1.00 -10.31
CA TRP A 11 0.79 2.02 -11.36
C TRP A 11 1.51 3.29 -10.94
N HIS A 12 1.78 3.50 -9.64
CA HIS A 12 2.43 4.68 -9.08
C HIS A 12 3.95 4.47 -8.91
N GLY A 13 4.60 5.40 -8.23
CA GLY A 13 5.99 5.37 -7.79
C GLY A 13 6.13 6.23 -6.53
N ALA A 14 7.32 6.33 -5.95
CA ALA A 14 7.60 7.18 -4.77
C ALA A 14 7.16 8.63 -4.96
N TRP A 15 7.08 9.11 -6.20
CA TRP A 15 6.64 10.45 -6.57
C TRP A 15 5.27 10.82 -5.97
N CYS A 16 4.34 9.85 -5.80
CA CYS A 16 3.01 10.14 -5.28
C CYS A 16 3.03 10.55 -3.80
N TRP A 17 4.04 10.13 -3.06
CA TRP A 17 4.24 10.44 -1.65
C TRP A 17 4.97 11.78 -1.40
N ARG A 18 5.39 12.50 -2.46
CA ARG A 18 6.26 13.67 -2.34
C ARG A 18 5.80 14.66 -1.27
N HIS A 19 4.52 15.07 -1.29
CA HIS A 19 3.99 16.06 -0.36
C HIS A 19 3.94 15.56 1.09
N VAL A 20 3.64 14.27 1.27
CA VAL A 20 3.65 13.62 2.61
C VAL A 20 5.08 13.50 3.11
N THR A 21 6.01 13.03 2.27
CA THR A 21 7.43 12.90 2.61
C THR A 21 8.03 14.24 3.05
N GLU A 22 7.81 15.31 2.27
CA GLU A 22 8.26 16.67 2.59
C GLU A 22 7.67 17.17 3.92
N SER A 23 6.40 16.86 4.20
CA SER A 23 5.72 17.28 5.42
C SER A 23 6.22 16.51 6.65
N LEU A 24 6.46 15.20 6.54
CA LEU A 24 7.05 14.39 7.60
C LEU A 24 8.47 14.86 7.95
N ILE A 25 9.30 15.17 6.93
CA ILE A 25 10.66 15.69 7.14
C ILE A 25 10.61 17.06 7.83
N ARG A 26 9.72 17.98 7.42
CA ARG A 26 9.52 19.26 8.10
C ARG A 26 9.05 19.12 9.54
N ALA A 27 8.31 18.04 9.85
CA ALA A 27 7.91 17.71 11.22
C ALA A 27 9.02 17.05 12.05
N GLY A 28 10.24 16.90 11.52
CA GLY A 28 11.39 16.35 12.23
C GLY A 28 11.47 14.83 12.22
N HIS A 29 10.78 14.16 11.30
CA HIS A 29 10.84 12.72 11.12
C HIS A 29 11.80 12.33 9.98
N ARG A 30 12.24 11.07 9.95
CA ARG A 30 12.89 10.46 8.79
C ARG A 30 11.80 9.82 7.92
N ALA A 31 11.79 10.10 6.62
CA ALA A 31 10.82 9.53 5.70
C ALA A 31 11.49 9.07 4.41
N HIS A 32 11.24 7.82 4.02
CA HIS A 32 11.73 7.19 2.80
C HIS A 32 10.55 6.66 1.99
N ALA A 33 10.38 7.16 0.78
CA ALA A 33 9.37 6.66 -0.16
C ALA A 33 10.03 5.68 -1.15
N VAL A 34 9.50 4.46 -1.21
CA VAL A 34 10.03 3.36 -2.04
C VAL A 34 9.33 3.37 -3.39
N THR A 35 10.08 3.27 -4.49
CA THR A 35 9.53 2.91 -5.80
C THR A 35 9.78 1.43 -6.07
N LEU A 36 8.71 0.69 -6.30
CA LEU A 36 8.74 -0.73 -6.60
C LEU A 36 9.34 -1.00 -7.99
N THR A 37 9.99 -2.14 -8.17
CA THR A 37 10.61 -2.54 -9.43
C THR A 37 9.59 -2.61 -10.56
N GLY A 38 9.91 -2.01 -11.71
CA GLY A 38 9.10 -2.04 -12.93
C GLY A 38 8.03 -0.96 -13.04
N VAL A 39 7.90 -0.05 -12.05
CA VAL A 39 6.94 1.07 -12.09
C VAL A 39 7.60 2.41 -11.79
N GLY A 40 6.87 3.49 -11.99
CA GLY A 40 7.38 4.84 -11.75
C GLY A 40 8.68 5.13 -12.48
N GLU A 41 9.68 5.72 -11.81
CA GLU A 41 11.00 5.98 -12.37
C GLU A 41 11.83 4.70 -12.63
N ARG A 42 11.37 3.54 -12.12
CA ARG A 42 11.94 2.21 -12.38
C ARG A 42 11.19 1.44 -13.47
N ALA A 43 10.29 2.10 -14.22
CA ALA A 43 9.51 1.50 -15.32
C ALA A 43 10.39 0.90 -16.44
N HIS A 44 11.62 1.39 -16.61
CA HIS A 44 12.59 0.82 -17.54
C HIS A 44 13.00 -0.63 -17.21
N LEU A 45 12.73 -1.10 -15.99
CA LEU A 45 12.96 -2.48 -15.55
C LEU A 45 11.74 -3.38 -15.74
N LEU A 46 10.60 -2.85 -16.26
CA LEU A 46 9.37 -3.62 -16.42
C LEU A 46 9.58 -4.82 -17.34
N GLY A 47 9.26 -6.00 -16.84
CA GLY A 47 9.41 -7.26 -17.56
C GLY A 47 8.64 -8.41 -16.92
N PRO A 48 8.53 -9.56 -17.60
CA PRO A 48 7.70 -10.68 -17.19
C PRO A 48 8.25 -11.46 -15.97
N LEU A 49 9.44 -11.14 -15.49
CA LEU A 49 10.05 -11.81 -14.33
C LEU A 49 9.77 -11.11 -13.00
N ILE A 50 9.07 -9.98 -13.01
CA ILE A 50 8.73 -9.26 -11.78
C ILE A 50 7.55 -9.96 -11.10
N THR A 51 7.77 -10.42 -9.88
CA THR A 51 6.80 -11.15 -9.06
C THR A 51 6.40 -10.35 -7.81
N LEU A 52 5.42 -10.86 -7.05
CA LEU A 52 5.08 -10.32 -5.73
C LEU A 52 6.31 -10.31 -4.80
N GLU A 53 7.13 -11.38 -4.86
CA GLU A 53 8.36 -11.49 -4.08
C GLU A 53 9.40 -10.41 -4.44
N THR A 54 9.49 -10.03 -5.72
CA THR A 54 10.34 -8.92 -6.14
C THR A 54 9.96 -7.64 -5.41
N HIS A 55 8.66 -7.31 -5.37
CA HIS A 55 8.18 -6.11 -4.71
C HIS A 55 8.28 -6.17 -3.18
N ILE A 56 8.06 -7.35 -2.57
CA ILE A 56 8.29 -7.54 -1.13
C ILE A 56 9.77 -7.28 -0.80
N THR A 57 10.67 -7.82 -1.62
CA THR A 57 12.12 -7.62 -1.47
C THR A 57 12.50 -6.15 -1.61
N ASP A 58 11.92 -5.40 -2.54
CA ASP A 58 12.15 -3.96 -2.68
C ASP A 58 11.89 -3.21 -1.35
N VAL A 59 10.80 -3.55 -0.64
CA VAL A 59 10.45 -2.91 0.64
C VAL A 59 11.38 -3.35 1.76
N ILE A 60 11.67 -4.65 1.86
CA ILE A 60 12.61 -5.20 2.87
C ILE A 60 13.99 -4.55 2.71
N GLN A 61 14.51 -4.53 1.48
CA GLN A 61 15.83 -3.97 1.20
C GLN A 61 15.89 -2.46 1.44
N ALA A 62 14.80 -1.72 1.21
CA ALA A 62 14.74 -0.32 1.56
C ALA A 62 14.85 -0.10 3.09
N ILE A 63 14.24 -0.96 3.91
CA ILE A 63 14.35 -0.90 5.37
C ILE A 63 15.76 -1.30 5.83
N GLU A 64 16.31 -2.37 5.27
CA GLU A 64 17.61 -2.91 5.65
C GLU A 64 18.77 -2.01 5.25
N SER A 65 18.80 -1.54 3.99
CA SER A 65 19.88 -0.69 3.48
C SER A 65 19.93 0.69 4.15
N GLU A 66 18.79 1.18 4.61
CA GLU A 66 18.69 2.41 5.39
C GLU A 66 18.87 2.18 6.90
N GLU A 67 19.13 0.93 7.32
CA GLU A 67 19.33 0.50 8.72
C GLU A 67 18.19 0.96 9.64
N MET A 68 16.95 1.02 9.12
CA MET A 68 15.80 1.54 9.88
C MET A 68 15.29 0.51 10.88
N THR A 69 14.99 1.00 12.08
CA THR A 69 14.27 0.28 13.15
C THR A 69 13.09 1.11 13.61
N GLU A 70 12.18 0.53 14.37
CA GLU A 70 10.95 1.21 14.83
C GLU A 70 10.23 1.92 13.68
N VAL A 71 10.06 1.20 12.54
CA VAL A 71 9.52 1.75 11.32
C VAL A 71 8.00 1.87 11.39
N VAL A 72 7.45 3.04 11.09
CA VAL A 72 6.06 3.21 10.71
C VAL A 72 5.98 2.94 9.20
N LEU A 73 5.50 1.75 8.84
CA LEU A 73 5.36 1.31 7.44
C LEU A 73 3.96 1.68 6.93
N ALA A 74 3.87 2.68 6.06
CA ALA A 74 2.62 3.08 5.42
C ALA A 74 2.54 2.50 4.00
N VAL A 75 1.53 1.66 3.76
CA VAL A 75 1.34 0.95 2.50
C VAL A 75 0.00 1.31 1.89
N HIS A 76 0.01 1.72 0.61
CA HIS A 76 -1.19 2.17 -0.09
C HIS A 76 -1.73 1.09 -1.04
N SER A 77 -3.04 0.91 -1.08
CA SER A 77 -3.73 0.11 -2.10
C SER A 77 -3.16 -1.33 -2.21
N TYR A 78 -2.68 -1.75 -3.40
CA TYR A 78 -1.99 -3.01 -3.66
C TYR A 78 -0.87 -3.31 -2.64
N ALA A 79 -0.11 -2.28 -2.23
CA ALA A 79 1.03 -2.47 -1.33
C ALA A 79 0.64 -3.00 0.06
N GLY A 80 -0.64 -3.10 0.39
CA GLY A 80 -1.11 -3.82 1.57
C GLY A 80 -0.70 -5.30 1.58
N MET A 81 -0.58 -5.95 0.41
CA MET A 81 0.02 -7.28 0.26
C MET A 81 1.47 -7.28 0.76
N LEU A 82 2.23 -6.25 0.35
CA LEU A 82 3.65 -6.12 0.69
C LEU A 82 3.84 -5.82 2.19
N GLY A 83 3.05 -4.86 2.73
CA GLY A 83 3.11 -4.51 4.14
C GLY A 83 2.80 -5.70 5.05
N THR A 84 1.82 -6.54 4.67
CA THR A 84 1.49 -7.79 5.37
C THR A 84 2.68 -8.76 5.35
N ALA A 85 3.32 -8.96 4.19
CA ALA A 85 4.49 -9.83 4.07
C ALA A 85 5.70 -9.32 4.86
N VAL A 86 5.94 -8.00 4.87
CA VAL A 86 7.03 -7.38 5.65
C VAL A 86 6.77 -7.54 7.14
N ALA A 87 5.53 -7.34 7.61
CA ALA A 87 5.17 -7.54 9.01
C ALA A 87 5.28 -9.00 9.45
N ASP A 88 5.02 -9.95 8.56
CA ASP A 88 5.25 -11.38 8.82
C ASP A 88 6.74 -11.72 8.95
N ARG A 89 7.58 -11.18 8.06
CA ARG A 89 8.99 -11.58 7.94
C ARG A 89 9.92 -10.85 8.91
N MET A 90 9.60 -9.59 9.25
CA MET A 90 10.42 -8.74 10.11
C MET A 90 9.61 -7.91 11.12
N PRO A 91 8.72 -8.54 11.92
CA PRO A 91 7.85 -7.81 12.84
C PRO A 91 8.63 -6.94 13.82
N GLY A 92 9.81 -7.37 14.27
CA GLY A 92 10.66 -6.62 15.20
C GLY A 92 11.32 -5.35 14.61
N ARG A 93 11.18 -5.10 13.30
CA ARG A 93 11.62 -3.86 12.66
C ARG A 93 10.53 -2.78 12.63
N LEU A 94 9.27 -3.19 12.83
CA LEU A 94 8.11 -2.32 12.67
C LEU A 94 7.55 -1.86 14.01
N ALA A 95 7.44 -0.54 14.19
CA ALA A 95 6.68 0.06 15.28
C ALA A 95 5.18 0.09 14.97
N HIS A 96 4.80 0.26 13.69
CA HIS A 96 3.41 0.33 13.27
C HIS A 96 3.25 0.00 11.78
N LEU A 97 2.18 -0.69 11.41
CA LEU A 97 1.79 -0.93 10.02
C LEU A 97 0.52 -0.13 9.70
N VAL A 98 0.57 0.75 8.69
CA VAL A 98 -0.55 1.59 8.28
C VAL A 98 -1.01 1.19 6.88
N TYR A 99 -2.21 0.64 6.79
CA TYR A 99 -2.88 0.33 5.54
C TYR A 99 -3.67 1.57 5.07
N VAL A 100 -3.18 2.27 4.07
CA VAL A 100 -3.81 3.47 3.53
C VAL A 100 -4.74 3.07 2.39
N ASP A 101 -6.01 2.93 2.66
CA ASP A 101 -7.06 2.42 1.75
C ASP A 101 -6.57 1.18 0.95
N ALA A 102 -5.93 0.24 1.66
CA ALA A 102 -5.11 -0.80 1.10
C ALA A 102 -5.73 -2.19 1.23
N VAL A 103 -5.23 -3.13 0.44
CA VAL A 103 -5.58 -4.54 0.56
C VAL A 103 -5.08 -5.08 1.90
N VAL A 104 -5.96 -5.76 2.64
CA VAL A 104 -5.60 -6.59 3.80
C VAL A 104 -5.96 -8.03 3.42
N PRO A 105 -4.98 -8.87 3.04
CA PRO A 105 -5.24 -10.21 2.51
C PRO A 105 -5.62 -11.19 3.61
N ARG A 106 -6.21 -12.32 3.22
CA ARG A 106 -6.22 -13.57 4.00
C ARG A 106 -4.98 -14.39 3.65
N PRO A 107 -4.51 -15.30 4.51
CA PRO A 107 -3.48 -16.26 4.13
C PRO A 107 -3.84 -17.03 2.87
N GLY A 108 -2.91 -17.15 1.93
CA GLY A 108 -3.12 -17.80 0.63
C GLY A 108 -3.91 -16.98 -0.40
N GLU A 109 -4.29 -15.74 -0.09
CA GLU A 109 -5.05 -14.88 -0.98
C GLU A 109 -4.12 -14.04 -1.87
N SER A 110 -4.51 -13.83 -3.13
CA SER A 110 -3.84 -12.89 -4.05
C SER A 110 -4.57 -11.55 -4.08
N TRP A 111 -3.90 -10.50 -4.56
CA TRP A 111 -4.59 -9.23 -4.81
C TRP A 111 -5.76 -9.40 -5.79
N SER A 112 -5.60 -10.23 -6.83
CA SER A 112 -6.64 -10.47 -7.83
C SER A 112 -7.91 -11.09 -7.24
N SER A 113 -7.80 -11.90 -6.19
CA SER A 113 -8.95 -12.55 -5.56
C SER A 113 -9.82 -11.60 -4.73
N THR A 114 -9.34 -10.39 -4.46
CA THR A 114 -10.15 -9.33 -3.82
C THR A 114 -11.04 -8.56 -4.80
N HIS A 115 -10.91 -8.82 -6.11
CA HIS A 115 -11.68 -8.16 -7.16
C HIS A 115 -12.80 -9.05 -7.70
N ALA A 116 -13.83 -8.41 -8.26
CA ALA A 116 -14.87 -9.09 -9.02
C ALA A 116 -14.28 -9.82 -10.24
N SER A 117 -14.87 -10.97 -10.62
CA SER A 117 -14.37 -11.83 -11.72
C SER A 117 -14.10 -11.06 -13.01
N ALA A 118 -15.03 -10.17 -13.42
CA ALA A 118 -14.87 -9.37 -14.64
C ALA A 118 -13.62 -8.48 -14.61
N THR A 119 -13.33 -7.83 -13.46
CA THR A 119 -12.13 -6.99 -13.29
C THR A 119 -10.87 -7.85 -13.33
N ARG A 120 -10.88 -9.00 -12.65
CA ARG A 120 -9.77 -9.95 -12.63
C ARG A 120 -9.45 -10.45 -14.02
N GLU A 121 -10.45 -10.95 -14.74
CA GLU A 121 -10.31 -11.49 -16.10
C GLU A 121 -9.78 -10.43 -17.08
N SER A 122 -10.32 -9.21 -17.02
CA SER A 122 -9.87 -8.11 -17.86
C SER A 122 -8.40 -7.76 -17.63
N ARG A 123 -7.97 -7.67 -16.38
CA ARG A 123 -6.55 -7.36 -16.05
C ARG A 123 -5.60 -8.48 -16.45
N LEU A 124 -5.98 -9.75 -16.22
CA LEU A 124 -5.18 -10.90 -16.63
C LEU A 124 -5.08 -11.02 -18.15
N ALA A 125 -6.17 -10.79 -18.87
CA ALA A 125 -6.16 -10.76 -20.33
C ALA A 125 -5.25 -9.64 -20.88
N ALA A 126 -5.30 -8.45 -20.27
CA ALA A 126 -4.42 -7.34 -20.63
C ALA A 126 -2.95 -7.67 -20.35
N ALA A 127 -2.66 -8.30 -19.20
CA ALA A 127 -1.29 -8.73 -18.87
C ALA A 127 -0.78 -9.79 -19.86
N ALA A 128 -1.59 -10.81 -20.17
CA ALA A 128 -1.23 -11.85 -21.11
C ALA A 128 -0.98 -11.33 -22.54
N ALA A 129 -1.65 -10.25 -22.94
CA ALA A 129 -1.45 -9.60 -24.23
C ALA A 129 -0.20 -8.68 -24.28
N SER A 130 0.39 -8.37 -23.14
CA SER A 130 1.55 -7.48 -23.04
C SER A 130 2.86 -8.28 -23.11
N PRO A 131 3.88 -7.85 -23.90
CA PRO A 131 5.19 -8.50 -23.93
C PRO A 131 5.91 -8.49 -22.58
N SER A 132 5.63 -7.51 -21.71
CA SER A 132 6.17 -7.40 -20.37
C SER A 132 5.32 -8.08 -19.29
N TYR A 133 4.25 -8.78 -19.69
CA TYR A 133 3.24 -9.33 -18.78
C TYR A 133 2.77 -8.29 -17.76
N SER A 134 2.20 -7.20 -18.27
CA SER A 134 1.77 -6.05 -17.47
C SER A 134 0.40 -5.52 -17.94
N PHE A 135 -0.31 -4.85 -17.06
CA PHE A 135 -1.61 -4.25 -17.39
C PHE A 135 -1.61 -2.74 -17.18
N PRO A 136 -2.34 -1.99 -18.03
CA PRO A 136 -2.32 -0.54 -18.04
C PRO A 136 -2.98 0.07 -16.80
N PRO A 137 -2.64 1.32 -16.44
CA PRO A 137 -3.33 2.06 -15.40
C PRO A 137 -4.77 2.41 -15.83
N PRO A 138 -5.72 2.49 -14.89
CA PRO A 138 -7.00 3.11 -15.13
C PRO A 138 -6.86 4.64 -15.23
N ASP A 139 -7.92 5.31 -15.68
CA ASP A 139 -8.00 6.76 -15.60
C ASP A 139 -8.01 7.22 -14.11
N PRO A 140 -7.24 8.24 -13.73
CA PRO A 140 -7.13 8.68 -12.32
C PRO A 140 -8.45 9.16 -11.67
N SER A 141 -9.47 9.48 -12.46
CA SER A 141 -10.81 9.79 -11.93
C SER A 141 -11.42 8.65 -11.12
N VAL A 142 -11.03 7.39 -11.42
CA VAL A 142 -11.41 6.20 -10.64
C VAL A 142 -10.97 6.29 -9.18
N PHE A 143 -9.86 7.01 -8.91
CA PHE A 143 -9.33 7.23 -7.55
C PHE A 143 -9.92 8.47 -6.86
N GLY A 144 -10.86 9.16 -7.52
CA GLY A 144 -11.45 10.40 -7.03
C GLY A 144 -10.55 11.63 -7.26
N LEU A 145 -9.64 11.56 -8.23
CA LEU A 145 -8.78 12.68 -8.60
C LEU A 145 -9.39 13.50 -9.73
N GLU A 146 -9.31 14.81 -9.61
CA GLU A 146 -9.85 15.78 -10.57
C GLU A 146 -8.82 16.90 -10.88
N GLY A 147 -9.05 17.66 -11.93
CA GLY A 147 -8.29 18.85 -12.26
C GLY A 147 -6.79 18.62 -12.37
N ALA A 148 -6.00 19.42 -11.68
CA ALA A 148 -4.53 19.39 -11.74
C ALA A 148 -3.95 18.06 -11.20
N ASP A 149 -4.54 17.48 -10.16
CA ASP A 149 -4.10 16.22 -9.57
C ASP A 149 -4.35 15.06 -10.52
N HIS A 150 -5.52 15.01 -11.18
CA HIS A 150 -5.81 14.04 -12.22
C HIS A 150 -4.76 14.07 -13.34
N GLU A 151 -4.52 15.25 -13.91
CA GLU A 151 -3.53 15.42 -14.98
C GLU A 151 -2.10 15.11 -14.53
N TRP A 152 -1.79 15.41 -13.27
CA TRP A 152 -0.48 15.11 -12.70
C TRP A 152 -0.23 13.61 -12.56
N VAL A 153 -1.22 12.87 -12.07
CA VAL A 153 -1.16 11.41 -11.92
C VAL A 153 -1.17 10.73 -13.29
N LYS A 154 -2.07 11.13 -14.19
CA LYS A 154 -2.20 10.56 -15.54
C LYS A 154 -0.88 10.56 -16.33
N ARG A 155 -0.08 11.62 -16.18
CA ARG A 155 1.23 11.71 -16.85
C ARG A 155 2.32 10.84 -16.22
N ARG A 156 2.11 10.34 -14.99
CA ARG A 156 3.13 9.62 -14.22
C ARG A 156 2.84 8.15 -14.00
N GLN A 157 1.60 7.74 -14.14
CA GLN A 157 1.25 6.33 -14.04
C GLN A 157 1.99 5.52 -15.11
N THR A 158 2.38 4.31 -14.73
CA THR A 158 3.03 3.33 -15.61
C THR A 158 2.29 2.00 -15.54
N PRO A 159 2.38 1.12 -16.56
CA PRO A 159 1.83 -0.23 -16.47
C PRO A 159 2.35 -0.97 -15.24
N HIS A 160 1.55 -1.89 -14.70
CA HIS A 160 1.85 -2.64 -13.49
C HIS A 160 2.16 -4.12 -13.82
N PRO A 161 3.20 -4.74 -13.20
CA PRO A 161 3.57 -6.14 -13.46
C PRO A 161 2.44 -7.12 -13.12
N GLY A 162 2.08 -8.01 -14.05
CA GLY A 162 0.93 -8.91 -13.94
C GLY A 162 1.09 -9.98 -12.87
N HIS A 163 2.26 -10.59 -12.73
CA HIS A 163 2.47 -11.65 -11.73
C HIS A 163 2.31 -11.18 -10.28
N THR A 164 2.46 -9.89 -10.01
CA THR A 164 2.17 -9.33 -8.67
C THR A 164 0.68 -9.34 -8.34
N TYR A 165 -0.18 -9.37 -9.38
CA TYR A 165 -1.63 -9.34 -9.24
C TYR A 165 -2.22 -10.69 -8.88
N GLU A 166 -1.69 -11.77 -9.45
CA GLU A 166 -2.23 -13.12 -9.31
C GLU A 166 -1.51 -13.98 -8.25
N ALA A 167 -0.31 -13.59 -7.82
CA ALA A 167 0.45 -14.36 -6.86
C ALA A 167 -0.21 -14.37 -5.47
N PRO A 168 -0.46 -15.56 -4.90
CA PRO A 168 -0.97 -15.68 -3.54
C PRO A 168 0.11 -15.27 -2.53
N LEU A 169 -0.31 -14.77 -1.37
CA LEU A 169 0.55 -14.45 -0.25
C LEU A 169 0.23 -15.37 0.93
N ASP A 170 1.15 -16.25 1.29
CA ASP A 170 1.11 -16.99 2.54
C ASP A 170 1.83 -16.21 3.63
N PHE A 171 1.22 -16.16 4.82
CA PHE A 171 1.76 -15.50 6.01
C PHE A 171 1.08 -16.03 7.27
N ASP A 172 1.69 -15.82 8.43
CA ASP A 172 1.12 -16.13 9.72
C ASP A 172 0.36 -14.91 10.30
N PRO A 173 -0.98 -14.95 10.36
CA PRO A 173 -1.77 -13.84 10.90
C PRO A 173 -1.41 -13.50 12.37
N VAL A 174 -1.00 -14.50 13.16
CA VAL A 174 -0.61 -14.27 14.56
C VAL A 174 0.70 -13.49 14.63
N ARG A 175 1.63 -13.76 13.72
CA ARG A 175 2.90 -13.04 13.64
C ARG A 175 2.70 -11.59 13.17
N VAL A 176 1.90 -11.39 12.13
CA VAL A 176 1.54 -10.04 11.67
C VAL A 176 0.79 -9.27 12.75
N ALA A 177 -0.04 -9.95 13.54
CA ALA A 177 -0.81 -9.34 14.62
C ALA A 177 0.06 -8.83 15.80
N GLN A 178 1.33 -9.21 15.89
CA GLN A 178 2.27 -8.63 16.86
C GLN A 178 2.60 -7.17 16.57
N VAL A 179 2.44 -6.74 15.30
CA VAL A 179 2.66 -5.35 14.90
C VAL A 179 1.37 -4.55 15.10
N PRO A 180 1.38 -3.45 15.88
CA PRO A 180 0.24 -2.51 15.93
C PRO A 180 -0.11 -2.03 14.52
N ARG A 181 -1.40 -1.94 14.21
CA ARG A 181 -1.82 -1.62 12.84
C ARG A 181 -3.03 -0.71 12.77
N THR A 182 -3.10 0.07 11.71
CA THR A 182 -4.21 0.97 11.42
C THR A 182 -4.64 0.82 9.97
N PHE A 183 -5.95 0.75 9.74
CA PHE A 183 -6.54 0.89 8.42
C PHE A 183 -7.10 2.31 8.27
N ILE A 184 -6.56 3.08 7.33
CA ILE A 184 -7.08 4.38 6.94
C ILE A 184 -8.10 4.15 5.81
N ASN A 185 -9.37 4.42 6.10
CA ASN A 185 -10.50 4.27 5.20
C ASN A 185 -10.78 5.59 4.47
N CYS A 186 -10.56 5.64 3.16
CA CYS A 186 -10.88 6.80 2.32
C CYS A 186 -12.36 6.73 1.89
N THR A 187 -13.14 7.77 2.21
CA THR A 187 -14.61 7.71 2.16
C THR A 187 -15.26 8.62 1.12
N ARG A 188 -14.51 9.50 0.40
CA ARG A 188 -15.10 10.51 -0.51
C ARG A 188 -14.26 10.81 -1.76
N PRO A 189 -14.56 10.17 -2.90
CA PRO A 189 -15.42 9.01 -3.07
C PRO A 189 -14.70 7.72 -2.61
N PRO A 190 -15.42 6.73 -2.09
CA PRO A 190 -14.82 5.45 -1.76
C PRO A 190 -14.52 4.67 -3.04
N LEU A 191 -13.37 4.02 -3.11
CA LEU A 191 -13.04 3.11 -4.20
C LEU A 191 -13.73 1.75 -3.99
N ALA A 192 -14.62 1.36 -4.91
CA ALA A 192 -15.45 0.16 -4.78
C ALA A 192 -14.64 -1.15 -4.66
N THR A 193 -13.44 -1.23 -5.26
CA THR A 193 -12.59 -2.43 -5.15
C THR A 193 -12.02 -2.65 -3.75
N ILE A 194 -12.13 -1.67 -2.85
CA ILE A 194 -11.72 -1.77 -1.44
C ILE A 194 -12.89 -2.13 -0.52
N ASP A 195 -14.14 -2.18 -0.98
CA ASP A 195 -15.31 -2.44 -0.13
C ASP A 195 -15.23 -3.79 0.59
N VAL A 196 -14.71 -4.81 -0.06
CA VAL A 196 -14.48 -6.11 0.57
C VAL A 196 -13.50 -6.02 1.74
N ILE A 197 -12.51 -5.14 1.65
CA ILE A 197 -11.52 -4.92 2.71
C ILE A 197 -12.16 -4.14 3.87
N ARG A 198 -12.94 -3.09 3.58
CA ARG A 198 -13.67 -2.32 4.60
C ARG A 198 -14.55 -3.21 5.46
N THR A 199 -15.23 -4.18 4.84
CA THR A 199 -16.01 -5.18 5.55
C THR A 199 -15.14 -6.09 6.43
N ARG A 200 -14.00 -6.54 5.92
CA ARG A 200 -13.07 -7.44 6.64
C ARG A 200 -12.47 -6.80 7.89
N VAL A 201 -11.98 -5.57 7.77
CA VAL A 201 -11.26 -4.89 8.87
C VAL A 201 -12.16 -4.54 10.05
N THR A 202 -13.47 -4.68 9.90
CA THR A 202 -14.47 -4.53 10.97
C THR A 202 -15.08 -5.86 11.43
N ASP A 203 -14.76 -6.98 10.75
CA ASP A 203 -15.26 -8.31 11.11
C ASP A 203 -14.44 -8.90 12.29
N PRO A 204 -15.07 -9.19 13.44
CA PRO A 204 -14.39 -9.77 14.59
C PRO A 204 -13.79 -11.16 14.34
N LYS A 205 -14.19 -11.84 13.26
CA LYS A 205 -13.64 -13.16 12.88
C LYS A 205 -12.52 -13.08 11.86
N PHE A 206 -12.18 -11.88 11.40
CA PHE A 206 -11.12 -11.74 10.41
C PHE A 206 -9.76 -12.14 11.02
N TRP A 207 -8.96 -12.95 10.29
CA TRP A 207 -7.77 -13.63 10.77
C TRP A 207 -8.01 -14.44 12.07
N ASP A 208 -9.14 -15.13 12.15
CA ASP A 208 -9.57 -15.87 13.34
C ASP A 208 -9.58 -15.01 14.62
N GLY A 209 -9.91 -13.72 14.45
CA GLY A 209 -9.95 -12.74 15.52
C GLY A 209 -8.64 -11.98 15.76
N ALA A 210 -7.52 -12.40 15.17
CA ALA A 210 -6.22 -11.76 15.37
C ALA A 210 -6.16 -10.33 14.79
N TRP A 211 -6.98 -10.02 13.78
CA TRP A 211 -6.98 -8.68 13.17
C TRP A 211 -7.33 -7.58 14.17
N LEU A 212 -8.43 -7.70 14.91
CA LEU A 212 -8.91 -6.64 15.79
C LEU A 212 -8.01 -6.40 17.00
N ALA A 213 -7.26 -7.40 17.43
CA ALA A 213 -6.29 -7.22 18.50
C ALA A 213 -5.16 -6.27 18.06
N GLY A 214 -5.14 -5.04 18.62
CA GLY A 214 -4.15 -4.00 18.27
C GLY A 214 -4.35 -3.33 16.92
N SER A 215 -5.53 -3.48 16.28
CA SER A 215 -5.89 -2.72 15.09
C SER A 215 -6.78 -1.53 15.37
N ARG A 216 -6.76 -0.55 14.46
CA ARG A 216 -7.66 0.61 14.45
C ARG A 216 -8.15 0.87 13.03
N VAL A 217 -9.34 1.48 12.93
CA VAL A 217 -9.84 2.03 11.68
C VAL A 217 -9.99 3.54 11.87
N VAL A 218 -9.43 4.31 10.95
CA VAL A 218 -9.51 5.78 10.90
C VAL A 218 -10.14 6.18 9.58
N GLU A 219 -11.11 7.07 9.61
CA GLU A 219 -11.75 7.58 8.39
C GLU A 219 -11.05 8.86 7.92
N LEU A 220 -10.84 8.95 6.61
CA LEU A 220 -10.33 10.12 5.93
C LEU A 220 -11.29 10.50 4.80
N ALA A 221 -11.88 11.72 4.88
CA ALA A 221 -12.88 12.17 3.93
C ALA A 221 -12.27 12.65 2.60
N THR A 222 -11.67 11.73 1.86
CA THR A 222 -11.00 11.95 0.57
C THR A 222 -11.12 10.71 -0.32
N GLY A 223 -10.63 10.79 -1.57
CA GLY A 223 -10.53 9.68 -2.52
C GLY A 223 -9.41 8.69 -2.17
N HIS A 224 -9.24 7.70 -3.04
CA HIS A 224 -8.34 6.56 -2.86
C HIS A 224 -6.86 6.94 -2.73
N ASP A 225 -6.44 8.05 -3.34
CA ASP A 225 -5.06 8.54 -3.32
C ASP A 225 -4.88 9.72 -2.32
N PRO A 226 -5.02 9.51 -0.98
CA PRO A 226 -4.98 10.58 0.01
C PRO A 226 -3.62 11.29 0.08
N MET A 227 -2.54 10.62 -0.34
CA MET A 227 -1.21 11.22 -0.42
C MET A 227 -1.12 12.34 -1.46
N ILE A 228 -2.10 12.40 -2.38
CA ILE A 228 -2.23 13.41 -3.44
C ILE A 228 -3.35 14.39 -3.10
N SER A 229 -4.57 13.87 -2.87
CA SER A 229 -5.78 14.69 -2.67
C SER A 229 -5.91 15.34 -1.29
N ALA A 230 -5.26 14.76 -0.25
CA ALA A 230 -5.32 15.25 1.13
C ALA A 230 -4.01 15.02 1.90
N PRO A 231 -2.84 15.45 1.35
CA PRO A 231 -1.52 15.11 1.92
C PRO A 231 -1.31 15.63 3.34
N GLN A 232 -1.88 16.78 3.69
CA GLN A 232 -1.76 17.35 5.04
C GLN A 232 -2.52 16.51 6.07
N ALA A 233 -3.77 16.13 5.76
CA ALA A 233 -4.59 15.31 6.65
C ALA A 233 -3.98 13.91 6.84
N LEU A 234 -3.44 13.31 5.76
CA LEU A 234 -2.73 12.04 5.85
C LEU A 234 -1.46 12.16 6.69
N THR A 235 -0.66 13.22 6.48
CA THR A 235 0.56 13.46 7.27
C THR A 235 0.24 13.60 8.76
N GLN A 236 -0.79 14.36 9.10
CA GLN A 236 -1.23 14.52 10.49
C GLN A 236 -1.59 13.16 11.11
N CYS A 237 -2.39 12.35 10.42
CA CYS A 237 -2.76 11.02 10.87
C CYS A 237 -1.53 10.13 11.08
N LEU A 238 -0.57 10.13 10.17
CA LEU A 238 0.68 9.36 10.29
C LEU A 238 1.53 9.83 11.49
N CYS A 239 1.65 11.13 11.74
CA CYS A 239 2.36 11.67 12.89
C CYS A 239 1.70 11.27 14.23
N GLU A 240 0.36 11.30 14.30
CA GLU A 240 -0.39 10.87 15.49
C GLU A 240 -0.14 9.38 15.79
N LEU A 241 -0.15 8.52 14.75
CA LEU A 241 0.14 7.09 14.89
C LEU A 241 1.58 6.83 15.35
N ALA A 242 2.55 7.58 14.85
CA ALA A 242 3.95 7.49 15.30
C ALA A 242 4.12 7.92 16.77
N GLY A 243 3.35 8.92 17.24
CA GLY A 243 3.32 9.32 18.64
C GLY A 243 2.78 8.22 19.57
N LEU A 244 1.81 7.46 19.12
CA LEU A 244 1.26 6.32 19.88
C LEU A 244 2.26 5.16 19.97
N ALA A 245 3.00 4.86 18.91
CA ALA A 245 4.00 3.81 18.88
C ALA A 245 5.21 4.08 19.82
N ALA A 246 5.50 5.36 20.10
CA ALA A 246 6.58 5.74 21.00
C ALA A 246 6.26 5.58 22.50
N HIS A 247 5.02 5.24 22.85
CA HIS A 247 4.52 5.12 24.23
C HIS A 247 4.07 3.69 24.60
N THR A 248 4.25 2.73 23.70
CA THR A 248 4.00 1.29 23.92
C THR A 248 5.31 0.53 24.05
#